data_dade08509afbfc8302c7600a55b9ff2b
#
_entry.id   dade08509afbfc8302c7600a55b9ff2b
#
_cell.length_a   1.000
_cell.length_b   1.000
_cell.length_c   1.000
_cell.angle_alpha   90.00
_cell.angle_beta   90.00
_cell.angle_gamma   90.00
#
_symmetry.space_group_name_H-M   'P 1'
#
loop_
_entity.id
_entity.type
_entity.pdbx_description
1 polymer ?
#
loop_
_entity_poly.entity_id
_entity_poly.type
_entity_poly.pdbx_seq_one_letter_code
_entity_poly.pdbx_strand_id
1 'polypeptide(L)'
;MSAKPFAFHLAPGGKLRWAIASLFLIAPVPNALAAGVVVAPGPGGTAQLQTRDGVPIVNIVAPNGSGLSHNQFLDYNVDRQGLVLNNALQAGQSQLAGELAANPQFQGQAASVILNEVISRNASAINGLQEIFGRSADYVLANPNGISLNGAGFINTPNASLVVGRPELNEGKLQALSTRDATGELNVRGAGAQNTEGSINLIAPRIDSNGKLGARDDLNLTIGRNSVDYASGQV
;
A
#
# COMPACT_ATOMS: atom_id res chain seq x y z
N MET A 1 4.57 -56.89 18.97
CA MET A 1 4.65 -56.38 20.33
C MET A 1 3.27 -55.83 20.69
N SER A 2 2.59 -56.56 21.61
CA SER A 2 1.20 -56.26 22.01
C SER A 2 1.21 -55.21 23.12
N ALA A 3 0.54 -54.08 22.91
CA ALA A 3 0.38 -53.05 23.96
C ALA A 3 -0.69 -53.54 24.93
N LYS A 4 -0.37 -53.61 26.22
CA LYS A 4 -1.29 -53.92 27.32
C LYS A 4 -2.15 -52.66 27.62
N PRO A 5 -3.48 -52.81 27.82
CA PRO A 5 -4.32 -51.70 28.28
C PRO A 5 -4.03 -51.39 29.76
N PHE A 6 -3.94 -50.09 30.02
CA PHE A 6 -3.91 -49.58 31.44
C PHE A 6 -5.31 -49.68 32.04
N ALA A 7 -5.44 -50.41 33.13
CA ALA A 7 -6.66 -50.48 33.93
C ALA A 7 -6.48 -49.55 35.14
N PHE A 8 -7.38 -48.60 35.35
CA PHE A 8 -7.47 -47.78 36.54
C PHE A 8 -8.37 -48.49 37.59
N HIS A 9 -7.83 -48.79 38.77
CA HIS A 9 -8.61 -49.27 39.92
C HIS A 9 -8.88 -48.06 40.84
N LEU A 10 -10.16 -47.73 41.03
CA LEU A 10 -10.63 -46.78 42.00
C LEU A 10 -10.93 -47.47 43.32
N ALA A 11 -10.31 -47.04 44.42
CA ALA A 11 -10.61 -47.52 45.77
C ALA A 11 -12.03 -47.06 46.16
N PRO A 12 -12.80 -47.88 46.90
CA PRO A 12 -14.15 -47.51 47.34
C PRO A 12 -14.08 -46.41 48.40
N GLY A 13 -14.74 -45.26 48.13
CA GLY A 13 -14.89 -44.14 49.10
C GLY A 13 -14.32 -42.79 48.68
N GLY A 14 -13.67 -42.66 47.49
CA GLY A 14 -13.14 -41.41 47.01
C GLY A 14 -14.23 -40.54 46.33
N LYS A 15 -14.51 -39.36 46.88
CA LYS A 15 -15.35 -38.34 46.20
C LYS A 15 -14.58 -37.81 44.99
N LEU A 16 -15.05 -38.18 43.77
CA LEU A 16 -14.48 -37.67 42.53
C LEU A 16 -14.79 -36.17 42.41
N ARG A 17 -13.77 -35.31 42.64
CA ARG A 17 -13.86 -33.89 42.29
C ARG A 17 -13.50 -33.74 40.85
N TRP A 18 -14.50 -33.42 40.03
CA TRP A 18 -14.29 -33.03 38.61
C TRP A 18 -13.51 -31.72 38.59
N ALA A 19 -12.22 -31.78 38.34
CA ALA A 19 -11.48 -30.62 37.86
C ALA A 19 -11.72 -30.49 36.40
N ILE A 20 -12.58 -29.56 35.96
CA ILE A 20 -12.70 -29.16 34.58
C ILE A 20 -11.43 -28.34 34.25
N ALA A 21 -10.43 -29.01 33.72
CA ALA A 21 -9.33 -28.34 33.08
C ALA A 21 -9.84 -27.81 31.76
N SER A 22 -10.26 -26.53 31.74
CA SER A 22 -10.54 -25.80 30.50
C SER A 22 -9.22 -25.66 29.75
N LEU A 23 -8.98 -26.57 28.82
CA LEU A 23 -7.90 -26.47 27.87
C LEU A 23 -8.30 -25.34 26.89
N PHE A 24 -7.86 -24.11 27.17
CA PHE A 24 -7.90 -23.04 26.19
C PHE A 24 -6.95 -23.45 25.05
N LEU A 25 -7.50 -24.05 24.01
CA LEU A 25 -6.86 -24.08 22.71
C LEU A 25 -6.75 -22.62 22.24
N ILE A 26 -5.60 -22.01 22.50
CA ILE A 26 -5.20 -20.81 21.78
C ILE A 26 -4.94 -21.28 20.35
N ALA A 27 -5.98 -21.28 19.54
CA ALA A 27 -5.80 -21.37 18.10
C ALA A 27 -4.88 -20.20 17.71
N PRO A 28 -3.80 -20.45 16.96
CA PRO A 28 -3.05 -19.34 16.38
C PRO A 28 -4.05 -18.52 15.60
N VAL A 29 -4.26 -17.26 16.04
CA VAL A 29 -5.00 -16.29 15.22
C VAL A 29 -4.20 -16.25 13.92
N PRO A 30 -4.75 -16.64 12.76
CA PRO A 30 -4.04 -16.42 11.52
C PRO A 30 -3.73 -14.94 11.52
N ASN A 31 -2.44 -14.56 11.44
CA ASN A 31 -2.09 -13.23 11.02
C ASN A 31 -2.88 -13.02 9.72
N ALA A 32 -3.92 -12.21 9.78
CA ALA A 32 -4.57 -11.76 8.58
C ALA A 32 -3.45 -11.05 7.81
N LEU A 33 -2.87 -11.78 6.84
CA LEU A 33 -2.01 -11.15 5.84
C LEU A 33 -2.88 -10.03 5.32
N ALA A 34 -2.45 -8.80 5.53
CA ALA A 34 -3.17 -7.64 4.99
C ALA A 34 -3.46 -8.00 3.53
N ALA A 35 -4.73 -8.00 3.16
CA ALA A 35 -5.09 -8.30 1.78
C ALA A 35 -4.24 -7.37 0.91
N GLY A 36 -3.52 -7.93 -0.07
CA GLY A 36 -2.59 -7.16 -0.89
C GLY A 36 -3.26 -5.96 -1.57
N VAL A 37 -3.24 -5.91 -2.88
CA VAL A 37 -3.94 -4.86 -3.64
C VAL A 37 -5.32 -5.36 -4.06
N VAL A 38 -6.37 -4.59 -3.75
CA VAL A 38 -7.75 -4.84 -4.18
C VAL A 38 -8.25 -3.59 -4.90
N VAL A 39 -8.41 -3.71 -6.22
CA VAL A 39 -8.86 -2.61 -7.09
C VAL A 39 -10.35 -2.31 -6.89
N ALA A 40 -10.73 -1.06 -7.10
CA ALA A 40 -12.11 -0.60 -7.12
C ALA A 40 -12.41 0.18 -8.40
N PRO A 41 -13.67 0.23 -8.86
CA PRO A 41 -14.07 1.12 -9.93
C PRO A 41 -13.87 2.58 -9.54
N GLY A 42 -13.36 3.39 -10.47
CA GLY A 42 -13.12 4.82 -10.28
C GLY A 42 -13.58 5.66 -11.47
N PRO A 43 -13.43 6.99 -11.38
CA PRO A 43 -13.86 7.91 -12.45
C PRO A 43 -13.18 7.65 -13.80
N GLY A 44 -11.95 7.16 -13.81
CA GLY A 44 -11.18 6.82 -15.02
C GLY A 44 -11.38 5.37 -15.49
N GLY A 45 -12.18 4.57 -14.81
CA GLY A 45 -12.35 3.14 -15.04
C GLY A 45 -11.85 2.29 -13.87
N THR A 46 -11.58 1.02 -14.11
CA THR A 46 -11.06 0.08 -13.11
C THR A 46 -9.66 -0.36 -13.52
N ALA A 47 -8.69 -0.18 -12.64
CA ALA A 47 -7.35 -0.75 -12.84
C ALA A 47 -7.42 -2.28 -12.90
N GLN A 48 -6.55 -2.91 -13.67
CA GLN A 48 -6.52 -4.36 -13.80
C GLN A 48 -5.34 -4.93 -13.01
N LEU A 49 -5.62 -5.87 -12.12
CA LEU A 49 -4.61 -6.54 -11.33
C LEU A 49 -4.25 -7.89 -11.96
N GLN A 50 -2.96 -8.13 -12.10
CA GLN A 50 -2.38 -9.43 -12.45
C GLN A 50 -1.17 -9.71 -11.56
N THR A 51 -0.68 -10.95 -11.58
CA THR A 51 0.50 -11.34 -10.79
C THR A 51 1.48 -12.06 -11.68
N ARG A 52 2.77 -11.74 -11.55
CA ARG A 52 3.87 -12.45 -12.22
C ARG A 52 4.97 -12.74 -11.21
N ASP A 53 5.35 -13.99 -11.08
CA ASP A 53 6.38 -14.49 -10.15
C ASP A 53 6.18 -14.02 -8.70
N GLY A 54 4.91 -13.92 -8.28
CA GLY A 54 4.51 -13.44 -6.96
C GLY A 54 4.43 -11.92 -6.82
N VAL A 55 4.84 -11.15 -7.82
CA VAL A 55 4.78 -9.68 -7.82
C VAL A 55 3.44 -9.22 -8.41
N PRO A 56 2.63 -8.45 -7.65
CA PRO A 56 1.43 -7.81 -8.18
C PRO A 56 1.77 -6.77 -9.24
N ILE A 57 1.04 -6.77 -10.33
CA ILE A 57 1.15 -5.78 -11.41
C ILE A 57 -0.21 -5.12 -11.60
N VAL A 58 -0.26 -3.82 -11.41
CA VAL A 58 -1.44 -3.01 -11.65
C VAL A 58 -1.32 -2.36 -13.02
N ASN A 59 -2.11 -2.81 -13.99
CA ASN A 59 -2.33 -2.03 -15.20
C ASN A 59 -3.23 -0.86 -14.81
N ILE A 60 -2.62 0.30 -14.62
CA ILE A 60 -3.31 1.51 -14.20
C ILE A 60 -4.30 1.98 -15.26
N VAL A 61 -5.34 2.72 -14.84
CA VAL A 61 -6.30 3.29 -15.80
C VAL A 61 -5.62 4.27 -16.74
N ALA A 62 -6.16 4.41 -17.95
CA ALA A 62 -5.65 5.37 -18.90
C ALA A 62 -5.64 6.79 -18.30
N PRO A 63 -4.56 7.56 -18.49
CA PRO A 63 -4.54 8.94 -18.03
C PRO A 63 -5.56 9.78 -18.78
N ASN A 64 -6.12 10.77 -18.09
CA ASN A 64 -6.97 11.78 -18.72
C ASN A 64 -6.13 12.81 -19.50
N GLY A 65 -6.80 13.81 -20.10
CA GLY A 65 -6.12 14.84 -20.90
C GLY A 65 -5.10 15.70 -20.14
N SER A 66 -5.11 15.68 -18.78
CA SER A 66 -4.10 16.35 -17.96
C SER A 66 -2.92 15.46 -17.58
N GLY A 67 -2.92 14.19 -18.04
CA GLY A 67 -1.89 13.22 -17.71
C GLY A 67 -2.08 12.51 -16.37
N LEU A 68 -3.23 12.67 -15.70
CA LEU A 68 -3.55 12.02 -14.45
C LEU A 68 -4.17 10.65 -14.67
N SER A 69 -3.55 9.58 -14.17
CA SER A 69 -4.15 8.26 -13.99
C SER A 69 -4.68 8.16 -12.55
N HIS A 70 -6.00 8.19 -12.37
CA HIS A 70 -6.66 8.11 -11.07
C HIS A 70 -7.19 6.70 -10.82
N ASN A 71 -6.50 5.95 -10.00
CA ASN A 71 -6.80 4.56 -9.65
C ASN A 71 -7.41 4.51 -8.25
N GLN A 72 -8.52 3.78 -8.09
CA GLN A 72 -9.15 3.58 -6.79
C GLN A 72 -8.99 2.15 -6.31
N PHE A 73 -8.83 2.01 -4.98
CA PHE A 73 -8.59 0.72 -4.32
C PHE A 73 -9.46 0.56 -3.07
N LEU A 74 -9.85 -0.67 -2.78
CA LEU A 74 -10.37 -1.04 -1.47
C LEU A 74 -9.23 -1.34 -0.49
N ASP A 75 -8.16 -2.00 -0.98
CA ASP A 75 -6.94 -2.27 -0.22
C ASP A 75 -5.73 -1.93 -1.08
N TYR A 76 -4.76 -1.25 -0.48
CA TYR A 76 -3.47 -0.96 -1.10
C TYR A 76 -2.36 -1.28 -0.11
N ASN A 77 -1.89 -2.52 -0.17
CA ASN A 77 -0.78 -3.00 0.65
C ASN A 77 0.30 -3.56 -0.26
N VAL A 78 1.55 -3.24 0.04
CA VAL A 78 2.70 -3.68 -0.72
C VAL A 78 3.60 -4.51 0.20
N ASP A 79 3.70 -5.79 -0.09
CA ASP A 79 4.59 -6.71 0.62
C ASP A 79 6.03 -6.60 0.12
N ARG A 80 6.94 -7.39 0.69
CA ARG A 80 8.37 -7.34 0.37
C ARG A 80 8.71 -7.69 -1.08
N GLN A 81 7.84 -8.43 -1.78
CA GLN A 81 8.00 -8.70 -3.21
C GLN A 81 7.90 -7.44 -4.07
N GLY A 82 7.28 -6.40 -3.52
CA GLY A 82 7.02 -5.15 -4.21
C GLY A 82 5.73 -5.14 -4.99
N LEU A 83 5.55 -4.10 -5.77
CA LEU A 83 4.39 -3.83 -6.63
C LEU A 83 4.86 -3.11 -7.90
N VAL A 84 4.28 -3.45 -9.04
CA VAL A 84 4.50 -2.74 -10.30
C VAL A 84 3.24 -1.98 -10.71
N LEU A 85 3.38 -0.68 -10.95
CA LEU A 85 2.38 0.14 -11.63
C LEU A 85 2.75 0.23 -13.11
N ASN A 86 1.97 -0.42 -13.96
CA ASN A 86 2.28 -0.48 -15.40
C ASN A 86 1.87 0.83 -16.09
N ASN A 87 2.85 1.68 -16.39
CA ASN A 87 2.76 2.95 -17.11
C ASN A 87 3.42 2.88 -18.48
N ALA A 88 3.48 1.69 -19.09
CA ALA A 88 4.22 1.45 -20.31
C ALA A 88 3.34 1.49 -21.55
N LEU A 89 3.83 2.16 -22.60
CA LEU A 89 3.25 2.17 -23.95
C LEU A 89 3.78 1.03 -24.85
N GLN A 90 4.87 0.39 -24.42
CA GLN A 90 5.53 -0.70 -25.13
C GLN A 90 5.97 -1.78 -24.13
N ALA A 91 6.15 -3.00 -24.61
CA ALA A 91 6.75 -4.05 -23.82
C ALA A 91 8.19 -3.71 -23.45
N GLY A 92 8.64 -4.19 -22.29
CA GLY A 92 9.99 -3.94 -21.79
C GLY A 92 10.30 -4.73 -20.52
N GLN A 93 11.44 -4.39 -19.89
CA GLN A 93 11.95 -5.06 -18.70
C GLN A 93 11.62 -4.29 -17.45
N SER A 94 10.77 -4.86 -16.59
CA SER A 94 10.53 -4.43 -15.21
C SER A 94 11.67 -4.91 -14.32
N GLN A 95 12.06 -4.10 -13.33
CA GLN A 95 13.08 -4.49 -12.36
C GLN A 95 12.55 -5.53 -11.35
N LEU A 96 11.26 -5.49 -11.03
CA LEU A 96 10.64 -6.36 -10.03
C LEU A 96 10.00 -7.62 -10.66
N ALA A 97 9.46 -7.54 -11.88
CA ALA A 97 8.63 -8.57 -12.46
C ALA A 97 9.13 -9.11 -13.82
N GLY A 98 10.34 -8.74 -14.24
CA GLY A 98 10.91 -9.20 -15.50
C GLY A 98 10.22 -8.59 -16.72
N GLU A 99 10.15 -9.33 -17.83
CA GLU A 99 9.56 -8.82 -19.06
C GLU A 99 8.04 -8.63 -18.93
N LEU A 100 7.56 -7.43 -19.20
CA LEU A 100 6.15 -7.06 -19.15
C LEU A 100 5.68 -6.47 -20.50
N ALA A 101 4.42 -6.74 -20.83
CA ALA A 101 3.75 -6.11 -21.94
C ALA A 101 3.39 -4.63 -21.65
N ALA A 102 3.11 -3.88 -22.69
CA ALA A 102 2.48 -2.56 -22.57
C ALA A 102 1.17 -2.65 -21.76
N ASN A 103 0.81 -1.54 -21.12
CA ASN A 103 -0.48 -1.45 -20.44
C ASN A 103 -1.63 -1.53 -21.46
N PRO A 104 -2.49 -2.57 -21.38
CA PRO A 104 -3.55 -2.78 -22.35
C PRO A 104 -4.67 -1.72 -22.29
N GLN A 105 -4.72 -0.92 -21.22
CA GLN A 105 -5.71 0.14 -21.06
C GLN A 105 -5.32 1.44 -21.77
N PHE A 106 -4.05 1.58 -22.20
CA PHE A 106 -3.55 2.84 -22.72
C PHE A 106 -3.91 3.02 -24.21
N GLN A 107 -4.19 4.27 -24.57
CA GLN A 107 -4.51 4.69 -25.93
C GLN A 107 -3.45 5.69 -26.46
N GLY A 108 -2.17 5.32 -26.31
CA GLY A 108 -1.05 6.11 -26.85
C GLY A 108 -0.49 7.18 -25.93
N GLN A 109 -1.02 7.33 -24.71
CA GLN A 109 -0.50 8.26 -23.70
C GLN A 109 -0.19 7.54 -22.40
N ALA A 110 1.00 7.76 -21.83
CA ALA A 110 1.36 7.35 -20.49
C ALA A 110 1.03 8.45 -19.47
N ALA A 111 0.80 8.06 -18.22
CA ALA A 111 0.55 9.01 -17.14
C ALA A 111 1.81 9.81 -16.79
N SER A 112 1.62 11.08 -16.41
CA SER A 112 2.62 11.92 -15.76
C SER A 112 2.43 11.94 -14.23
N VAL A 113 1.20 11.68 -13.74
CA VAL A 113 0.85 11.52 -12.33
C VAL A 113 0.01 10.27 -12.17
N ILE A 114 0.41 9.40 -11.24
CA ILE A 114 -0.33 8.19 -10.88
C ILE A 114 -0.87 8.39 -9.46
N LEU A 115 -2.16 8.65 -9.37
CA LEU A 115 -2.89 8.77 -8.11
C LEU A 115 -3.50 7.42 -7.74
N ASN A 116 -3.10 6.90 -6.59
CA ASN A 116 -3.64 5.69 -5.98
C ASN A 116 -4.45 6.12 -4.74
N GLU A 117 -5.77 6.08 -4.83
CA GLU A 117 -6.67 6.47 -3.76
C GLU A 117 -7.32 5.25 -3.10
N VAL A 118 -7.20 5.12 -1.78
CA VAL A 118 -7.92 4.11 -1.02
C VAL A 118 -9.26 4.68 -0.57
N ILE A 119 -10.34 4.07 -1.05
CA ILE A 119 -11.72 4.54 -0.79
C ILE A 119 -12.45 3.73 0.30
N SER A 120 -11.86 2.65 0.78
CA SER A 120 -12.37 1.84 1.90
C SER A 120 -12.06 2.51 3.25
N ARG A 121 -12.21 1.72 4.34
CA ARG A 121 -11.80 2.11 5.70
C ARG A 121 -10.52 1.44 6.17
N ASN A 122 -9.82 0.74 5.27
CA ASN A 122 -8.60 0.01 5.59
C ASN A 122 -7.37 0.92 5.47
N ALA A 123 -6.46 0.84 6.44
CA ALA A 123 -5.15 1.48 6.33
C ALA A 123 -4.26 0.74 5.34
N SER A 124 -3.21 1.40 4.86
CA SER A 124 -2.21 0.84 3.95
C SER A 124 -0.91 0.49 4.67
N ALA A 125 -0.33 -0.65 4.31
CA ALA A 125 1.00 -1.08 4.75
C ALA A 125 1.93 -1.22 3.53
N ILE A 126 3.01 -0.44 3.52
CA ILE A 126 3.99 -0.42 2.42
C ILE A 126 5.32 -0.95 2.94
N ASN A 127 5.58 -2.21 2.64
CA ASN A 127 6.73 -2.97 3.14
C ASN A 127 7.73 -3.36 2.04
N GLY A 128 7.53 -2.86 0.83
CA GLY A 128 8.34 -3.23 -0.33
C GLY A 128 8.47 -2.11 -1.36
N LEU A 129 9.22 -2.42 -2.41
CA LEU A 129 9.46 -1.51 -3.52
C LEU A 129 8.21 -1.32 -4.39
N GLN A 130 8.05 -0.13 -4.92
CA GLN A 130 7.02 0.21 -5.87
C GLN A 130 7.67 0.72 -7.14
N GLU A 131 7.48 0.01 -8.24
CA GLU A 131 8.04 0.35 -9.54
C GLU A 131 6.97 0.97 -10.43
N ILE A 132 7.28 2.11 -11.04
CA ILE A 132 6.54 2.62 -12.19
C ILE A 132 7.21 2.06 -13.45
N PHE A 133 6.62 1.00 -14.01
CA PHE A 133 7.15 0.36 -15.21
C PHE A 133 6.79 1.16 -16.46
N GLY A 134 7.77 1.46 -17.30
CA GLY A 134 7.64 2.23 -18.53
C GLY A 134 8.01 3.69 -18.33
N ARG A 135 7.10 4.63 -18.64
CA ARG A 135 7.38 6.05 -18.49
C ARG A 135 7.36 6.46 -17.02
N SER A 136 8.36 7.23 -16.61
CA SER A 136 8.43 7.84 -15.29
C SER A 136 7.23 8.75 -15.03
N ALA A 137 6.75 8.75 -13.80
CA ALA A 137 5.63 9.57 -13.35
C ALA A 137 5.73 9.88 -11.85
N ASP A 138 5.06 10.94 -11.42
CA ASP A 138 4.86 11.21 -10.00
C ASP A 138 3.91 10.18 -9.40
N TYR A 139 4.27 9.67 -8.23
CA TYR A 139 3.49 8.71 -7.46
C TYR A 139 2.75 9.41 -6.32
N VAL A 140 1.47 9.16 -6.18
CA VAL A 140 0.67 9.62 -5.06
C VAL A 140 -0.12 8.45 -4.48
N LEU A 141 0.03 8.18 -3.17
CA LEU A 141 -0.83 7.30 -2.41
C LEU A 141 -1.62 8.14 -1.40
N ALA A 142 -2.94 8.17 -1.55
CA ALA A 142 -3.85 8.88 -0.64
C ALA A 142 -4.73 7.88 0.11
N ASN A 143 -4.58 7.82 1.43
CA ASN A 143 -5.38 6.97 2.30
C ASN A 143 -5.73 7.68 3.61
N PRO A 144 -6.97 8.15 3.81
CA PRO A 144 -7.34 8.89 5.02
C PRO A 144 -7.34 8.03 6.30
N ASN A 145 -7.27 6.70 6.18
CA ASN A 145 -7.31 5.78 7.31
C ASN A 145 -5.94 5.46 7.90
N GLY A 146 -4.87 5.92 7.25
CA GLY A 146 -3.49 5.75 7.70
C GLY A 146 -2.60 5.01 6.73
N ILE A 147 -1.30 5.26 6.85
CA ILE A 147 -0.24 4.63 6.05
C ILE A 147 0.90 4.21 6.98
N SER A 148 1.34 2.96 6.87
CA SER A 148 2.51 2.44 7.56
C SER A 148 3.60 2.11 6.56
N LEU A 149 4.84 2.57 6.82
CA LEU A 149 6.00 2.40 5.96
C LEU A 149 7.08 1.59 6.70
N ASN A 150 7.49 0.44 6.15
CA ASN A 150 8.55 -0.37 6.70
C ASN A 150 9.32 -1.09 5.58
N GLY A 151 10.14 -0.34 4.88
CA GLY A 151 10.87 -0.78 3.69
C GLY A 151 10.24 -0.33 2.38
N ALA A 152 9.44 0.75 2.42
CA ALA A 152 8.93 1.39 1.22
C ALA A 152 10.08 1.95 0.38
N GLY A 153 10.05 1.68 -0.92
CA GLY A 153 10.99 2.25 -1.88
C GLY A 153 10.31 2.51 -3.22
N PHE A 154 10.93 3.36 -4.03
CA PHE A 154 10.34 3.83 -5.27
C PHE A 154 11.35 3.70 -6.41
N ILE A 155 10.90 3.17 -7.54
CA ILE A 155 11.69 2.97 -8.77
C ILE A 155 11.01 3.74 -9.89
N ASN A 156 11.79 4.49 -10.66
CA ASN A 156 11.34 5.31 -11.79
C ASN A 156 10.31 6.38 -11.37
N THR A 157 10.50 6.95 -10.15
CA THR A 157 9.55 7.84 -9.49
C THR A 157 10.26 9.13 -9.07
N PRO A 158 10.12 10.23 -9.81
CA PRO A 158 10.76 11.51 -9.44
C PRO A 158 10.19 12.10 -8.14
N ASN A 159 8.86 11.99 -7.92
CA ASN A 159 8.22 12.46 -6.70
C ASN A 159 7.30 11.39 -6.13
N ALA A 160 7.51 10.99 -4.89
CA ALA A 160 6.66 10.06 -4.16
C ALA A 160 5.93 10.81 -3.03
N SER A 161 4.61 10.94 -3.14
CA SER A 161 3.76 11.58 -2.13
C SER A 161 2.91 10.54 -1.41
N LEU A 162 3.09 10.46 -0.09
CA LEU A 162 2.36 9.56 0.80
C LEU A 162 1.48 10.42 1.71
N VAL A 163 0.16 10.32 1.51
CA VAL A 163 -0.81 11.26 2.05
C VAL A 163 -1.83 10.53 2.92
N VAL A 164 -1.80 10.79 4.21
CA VAL A 164 -2.92 10.41 5.08
C VAL A 164 -4.01 11.46 4.92
N GLY A 165 -4.82 11.26 3.90
CA GLY A 165 -5.78 12.24 3.44
C GLY A 165 -6.48 11.84 2.14
N ARG A 166 -7.10 12.83 1.51
CA ARG A 166 -7.84 12.67 0.24
C ARG A 166 -7.28 13.60 -0.82
N PRO A 167 -7.32 13.19 -2.10
CA PRO A 167 -7.04 14.10 -3.21
C PRO A 167 -8.20 15.09 -3.40
N GLU A 168 -7.88 16.33 -3.71
CA GLU A 168 -8.81 17.34 -4.21
C GLU A 168 -8.56 17.52 -5.70
N LEU A 169 -9.56 17.21 -6.51
CA LEU A 169 -9.49 17.29 -7.97
C LEU A 169 -10.29 18.48 -8.48
N ASN A 170 -9.75 19.17 -9.47
CA ASN A 170 -10.46 20.20 -10.20
C ASN A 170 -10.26 20.00 -11.71
N GLU A 171 -11.36 19.89 -12.46
CA GLU A 171 -11.37 19.65 -13.91
C GLU A 171 -10.45 18.50 -14.36
N GLY A 172 -10.42 17.41 -13.55
CA GLY A 172 -9.61 16.22 -13.81
C GLY A 172 -8.11 16.40 -13.53
N LYS A 173 -7.68 17.49 -12.89
CA LYS A 173 -6.32 17.69 -12.40
C LYS A 173 -6.27 17.49 -10.89
N LEU A 174 -5.18 16.91 -10.41
CA LEU A 174 -4.89 16.90 -8.97
C LEU A 174 -4.49 18.30 -8.54
N GLN A 175 -5.36 18.95 -7.77
CA GLN A 175 -5.15 20.33 -7.32
C GLN A 175 -4.51 20.39 -5.95
N ALA A 176 -5.01 19.61 -4.99
CA ALA A 176 -4.48 19.61 -3.64
C ALA A 176 -4.60 18.22 -2.98
N LEU A 177 -3.90 18.08 -1.86
CA LEU A 177 -3.90 16.91 -0.99
C LEU A 177 -4.38 17.35 0.39
N SER A 178 -5.56 16.88 0.82
CA SER A 178 -6.22 17.36 2.03
C SER A 178 -6.16 16.32 3.14
N THR A 179 -5.63 16.72 4.30
CA THR A 179 -5.60 15.90 5.52
C THR A 179 -6.71 16.25 6.50
N ARG A 180 -7.62 17.17 6.16
CA ARG A 180 -8.61 17.73 7.08
C ARG A 180 -9.52 16.68 7.70
N ASP A 181 -10.00 15.73 6.88
CA ASP A 181 -10.93 14.67 7.29
C ASP A 181 -10.24 13.31 7.52
N ALA A 182 -8.92 13.30 7.59
CA ALA A 182 -8.17 12.08 7.85
C ALA A 182 -8.38 11.60 9.29
N THR A 183 -8.55 10.30 9.45
CA THR A 183 -8.73 9.65 10.75
C THR A 183 -7.49 8.89 11.21
N GLY A 184 -6.61 8.52 10.28
CA GLY A 184 -5.38 7.79 10.54
C GLY A 184 -4.16 8.68 10.75
N GLU A 185 -3.02 8.03 10.88
CA GLU A 185 -1.70 8.65 11.00
C GLU A 185 -0.71 7.99 10.03
N LEU A 186 0.43 8.64 9.79
CA LEU A 186 1.53 8.08 9.03
C LEU A 186 2.58 7.53 9.98
N ASN A 187 2.84 6.23 9.87
CA ASN A 187 3.79 5.52 10.71
C ASN A 187 5.01 5.11 9.89
N VAL A 188 6.21 5.53 10.31
CA VAL A 188 7.47 5.08 9.70
C VAL A 188 8.21 4.20 10.68
N ARG A 189 8.47 2.95 10.31
CA ARG A 189 9.06 1.93 11.18
C ARG A 189 10.24 1.23 10.49
N GLY A 190 11.12 0.66 11.27
CA GLY A 190 12.19 -0.24 10.83
C GLY A 190 13.00 0.27 9.64
N ALA A 191 12.87 -0.38 8.49
CA ALA A 191 13.57 0.01 7.26
C ALA A 191 13.05 1.32 6.64
N GLY A 192 11.85 1.79 7.07
CA GLY A 192 11.34 3.12 6.74
C GLY A 192 10.89 3.30 5.30
N ALA A 193 11.27 4.43 4.70
CA ALA A 193 10.99 4.77 3.31
C ALA A 193 12.18 5.45 2.65
N GLN A 194 12.47 5.08 1.40
CA GLN A 194 13.58 5.63 0.62
C GLN A 194 13.17 5.87 -0.83
N ASN A 195 13.57 7.00 -1.39
CA ASN A 195 13.53 7.27 -2.83
C ASN A 195 14.92 7.69 -3.32
N THR A 196 15.64 6.74 -3.91
CA THR A 196 17.00 6.97 -4.42
C THR A 196 17.01 7.66 -5.79
N GLU A 197 15.84 7.93 -6.37
CA GLU A 197 15.70 8.52 -7.70
C GLU A 197 15.01 9.88 -7.69
N GLY A 198 14.54 10.35 -6.52
CA GLY A 198 13.82 11.61 -6.43
C GLY A 198 13.44 12.01 -5.00
N SER A 199 12.35 12.74 -4.87
CA SER A 199 11.84 13.30 -3.61
C SER A 199 10.82 12.39 -2.93
N ILE A 200 10.67 12.57 -1.61
CA ILE A 200 9.58 12.01 -0.79
C ILE A 200 8.82 13.15 -0.11
N ASN A 201 7.49 13.12 -0.22
CA ASN A 201 6.59 14.01 0.50
C ASN A 201 5.70 13.18 1.43
N LEU A 202 5.80 13.40 2.73
CA LEU A 202 4.97 12.79 3.76
C LEU A 202 3.98 13.84 4.27
N ILE A 203 2.69 13.62 4.03
CA ILE A 203 1.62 14.59 4.32
C ILE A 203 0.58 13.89 5.19
N ALA A 204 0.44 14.32 6.46
CA ALA A 204 -0.47 13.66 7.39
C ALA A 204 -0.88 14.57 8.56
N PRO A 205 -2.04 14.32 9.22
CA PRO A 205 -2.38 15.02 10.47
C PRO A 205 -1.34 14.79 11.56
N ARG A 206 -0.76 13.59 11.59
CA ARG A 206 0.30 13.18 12.51
C ARG A 206 1.26 12.21 11.83
N ILE A 207 2.55 12.40 12.07
CA ILE A 207 3.62 11.51 11.62
C ILE A 207 4.34 10.98 12.86
N ASP A 208 4.39 9.65 13.01
CA ASP A 208 5.18 8.97 14.02
C ASP A 208 6.29 8.17 13.33
N SER A 209 7.55 8.56 13.56
CA SER A 209 8.70 8.02 12.85
C SER A 209 9.79 7.58 13.82
N ASN A 210 10.13 6.29 13.74
CA ASN A 210 11.36 5.72 14.31
C ASN A 210 12.13 4.88 13.28
N GLY A 211 11.65 4.85 12.04
CA GLY A 211 12.32 4.22 10.90
C GLY A 211 13.22 5.18 10.13
N LYS A 212 13.95 4.64 9.16
CA LYS A 212 14.80 5.43 8.28
C LYS A 212 13.99 6.18 7.24
N LEU A 213 14.38 7.41 6.96
CA LEU A 213 13.84 8.21 5.87
C LEU A 213 14.99 8.72 5.01
N GLY A 214 14.84 8.65 3.69
CA GLY A 214 15.85 9.13 2.75
C GLY A 214 15.25 9.45 1.38
N ALA A 215 15.73 10.52 0.78
CA ALA A 215 15.42 10.90 -0.59
C ALA A 215 16.71 11.35 -1.27
N ARG A 216 16.81 11.19 -2.61
CA ARG A 216 17.94 11.73 -3.36
C ARG A 216 17.87 13.26 -3.40
N ASP A 217 16.67 13.78 -3.64
CA ASP A 217 16.45 15.21 -3.81
C ASP A 217 15.88 15.80 -2.49
N ASP A 218 14.58 15.89 -2.33
CA ASP A 218 13.95 16.51 -1.17
C ASP A 218 13.19 15.53 -0.30
N LEU A 219 13.28 15.69 1.00
CA LEU A 219 12.45 15.01 2.00
C LEU A 219 11.58 16.05 2.69
N ASN A 220 10.30 16.09 2.33
CA ASN A 220 9.33 17.05 2.84
C ASN A 220 8.34 16.39 3.79
N LEU A 221 8.12 17.01 4.96
CA LEU A 221 7.14 16.57 5.96
C LEU A 221 6.15 17.69 6.21
N THR A 222 4.87 17.47 5.88
CA THR A 222 3.77 18.39 6.18
C THR A 222 2.86 17.75 7.22
N ILE A 223 2.82 18.36 8.41
CA ILE A 223 2.10 17.82 9.58
C ILE A 223 0.96 18.77 9.94
N GLY A 224 -0.19 18.19 10.26
CA GLY A 224 -1.40 18.92 10.64
C GLY A 224 -2.57 18.65 9.72
N ARG A 225 -3.72 19.28 10.05
CA ARG A 225 -4.95 19.21 9.24
C ARG A 225 -4.94 20.33 8.22
N ASN A 226 -4.37 20.05 7.07
CA ASN A 226 -4.04 21.03 6.03
C ASN A 226 -4.68 20.64 4.70
N SER A 227 -4.66 21.59 3.75
CA SER A 227 -4.78 21.32 2.32
C SER A 227 -3.50 21.81 1.67
N VAL A 228 -2.78 20.91 1.01
CA VAL A 228 -1.49 21.19 0.39
C VAL A 228 -1.69 21.27 -1.11
N ASP A 229 -1.40 22.42 -1.70
CA ASP A 229 -1.43 22.58 -3.16
C ASP A 229 -0.43 21.62 -3.81
N TYR A 230 -0.89 20.84 -4.78
CA TYR A 230 -0.08 19.75 -5.35
C TYR A 230 1.09 20.28 -6.18
N ALA A 231 0.91 21.38 -6.88
CA ALA A 231 1.94 21.91 -7.79
C ALA A 231 3.06 22.65 -7.05
N SER A 232 2.71 23.41 -6.00
CA SER A 232 3.66 24.23 -5.26
C SER A 232 4.14 23.60 -3.94
N GLY A 233 3.42 22.60 -3.43
CA GLY A 233 3.66 22.03 -2.11
C GLY A 233 3.30 22.95 -0.94
N GLN A 234 2.66 24.09 -1.21
CA GLN A 234 2.28 25.06 -0.19
C GLN A 234 1.00 24.67 0.56
N VAL A 235 0.92 25.06 1.83
CA VAL A 235 -0.21 24.82 2.74
C VAL A 235 -1.16 25.99 2.73
#